data_c210f1682ee9d3a7eed2385863818c06
#
_entry.id   c210f1682ee9d3a7eed2385863818c06
#
_cell.length_a   1.000
_cell.length_b   1.000
_cell.length_c   1.000
_cell.angle_alpha   90.00
_cell.angle_beta   90.00
_cell.angle_gamma   90.00
#
_symmetry.space_group_name_H-M   'P 1'
#
loop_
_entity.id
_entity.type
_entity.pdbx_description
1 polymer ?
#
loop_
_entity_poly.entity_id
_entity_poly.type
_entity_poly.pdbx_seq_one_letter_code
_entity_poly.pdbx_strand_id
1 'polypeptide(L)'
;MEPLLTERLLIRPFTVDDAPFILRLLNEPSFIENITDKGVRTLDQAVDYLTTGPLASYAAHGHGLWLVQHRGTGNPMGMCGLIRRDTLPEVDLGYAFVPEFWGLGHAREAAEACVAWGRGTLGLRSLLAIVSPGNASSIRLLQGLGFQLTGTMEYSPGDVVELHRLELG
;
A
#
# COMPACT_ATOMS: atom_id res chain seq x y z
N MET A 1 10.06 9.92 -9.71
CA MET A 1 8.82 9.30 -10.27
C MET A 1 7.83 10.39 -10.60
N GLU A 2 7.25 10.31 -11.78
CA GLU A 2 6.12 11.17 -12.12
C GLU A 2 4.85 10.64 -11.45
N PRO A 3 3.96 11.52 -10.98
CA PRO A 3 2.70 11.07 -10.40
C PRO A 3 1.86 10.24 -11.37
N LEU A 4 1.15 9.24 -10.83
CA LEU A 4 0.18 8.48 -11.61
C LEU A 4 -1.17 9.17 -11.51
N LEU A 5 -1.80 9.40 -12.64
CA LEU A 5 -3.14 9.98 -12.71
C LEU A 5 -4.13 8.92 -13.17
N THR A 6 -5.22 8.78 -12.42
CA THR A 6 -6.36 7.96 -12.81
C THR A 6 -7.57 8.88 -12.98
N GLU A 7 -8.74 8.31 -13.23
CA GLU A 7 -9.96 9.10 -13.38
C GLU A 7 -10.23 10.00 -12.15
N ARG A 8 -10.07 9.46 -10.95
CA ARG A 8 -10.40 10.16 -9.70
C ARG A 8 -9.20 10.49 -8.82
N LEU A 9 -8.03 9.87 -9.07
CA LEU A 9 -6.93 9.87 -8.13
C LEU A 9 -5.66 10.49 -8.70
N LEU A 10 -4.87 11.07 -7.80
CA LEU A 10 -3.48 11.41 -8.00
C LEU A 10 -2.66 10.56 -7.02
N ILE A 11 -1.72 9.78 -7.55
CA ILE A 11 -0.85 8.90 -6.77
C ILE A 11 0.56 9.44 -6.90
N ARG A 12 1.15 9.89 -5.81
CA ARG A 12 2.45 10.56 -5.82
C ARG A 12 3.36 10.10 -4.69
N PRO A 13 4.67 10.29 -4.81
CA PRO A 13 5.57 10.03 -3.69
C PRO A 13 5.19 10.85 -2.46
N PHE A 14 5.40 10.27 -1.28
CA PHE A 14 5.30 11.00 -0.03
C PHE A 14 6.40 12.03 0.09
N THR A 15 6.12 13.07 0.85
CA THR A 15 7.12 14.00 1.39
C THR A 15 6.93 14.10 2.90
N VAL A 16 7.87 14.70 3.62
CA VAL A 16 7.73 14.89 5.06
C VAL A 16 6.54 15.79 5.43
N ASP A 17 6.06 16.60 4.49
CA ASP A 17 4.86 17.43 4.68
C ASP A 17 3.59 16.60 4.82
N ASP A 18 3.61 15.33 4.45
CA ASP A 18 2.49 14.41 4.60
C ASP A 18 2.40 13.78 6.00
N ALA A 19 3.30 14.16 6.91
CA ALA A 19 3.32 13.60 8.27
C ALA A 19 1.98 13.71 9.01
N PRO A 20 1.22 14.82 8.95
CA PRO A 20 -0.09 14.89 9.60
C PRO A 20 -1.07 13.81 9.11
N PHE A 21 -1.11 13.58 7.81
CA PHE A 21 -1.98 12.54 7.25
C PHE A 21 -1.51 11.14 7.65
N ILE A 22 -0.21 10.87 7.57
CA ILE A 22 0.34 9.56 7.97
C ILE A 22 0.07 9.28 9.45
N LEU A 23 0.24 10.29 10.30
CA LEU A 23 -0.10 10.15 11.73
C LEU A 23 -1.54 9.71 11.92
N ARG A 24 -2.46 10.30 11.18
CA ARG A 24 -3.87 9.91 11.19
C ARG A 24 -4.08 8.49 10.69
N LEU A 25 -3.56 8.17 9.51
CA LEU A 25 -3.79 6.87 8.85
C LEU A 25 -3.27 5.71 9.70
N LEU A 26 -2.06 5.81 10.23
CA LEU A 26 -1.43 4.75 11.02
C LEU A 26 -2.12 4.51 12.36
N ASN A 27 -2.93 5.45 12.84
CA ASN A 27 -3.69 5.35 14.08
C ASN A 27 -5.17 5.05 13.87
N GLU A 28 -5.63 4.88 12.64
CA GLU A 28 -6.98 4.40 12.41
C GLU A 28 -7.13 3.01 13.02
N PRO A 29 -8.22 2.75 13.79
CA PRO A 29 -8.42 1.44 14.40
C PRO A 29 -8.37 0.29 13.41
N SER A 30 -8.90 0.49 12.21
CA SER A 30 -8.87 -0.49 11.13
C SER A 30 -7.46 -0.80 10.65
N PHE A 31 -6.57 0.20 10.63
CA PHE A 31 -5.17 -0.02 10.25
C PHE A 31 -4.47 -0.87 11.30
N ILE A 32 -4.63 -0.53 12.58
CA ILE A 32 -4.01 -1.26 13.68
C ILE A 32 -4.52 -2.70 13.73
N GLU A 33 -5.82 -2.89 13.55
CA GLU A 33 -6.46 -4.22 13.59
C GLU A 33 -6.07 -5.10 12.39
N ASN A 34 -6.12 -4.55 11.17
CA ASN A 34 -5.96 -5.34 9.95
C ASN A 34 -4.51 -5.42 9.45
N ILE A 35 -3.67 -4.48 9.84
CA ILE A 35 -2.26 -4.44 9.40
C ILE A 35 -1.35 -4.63 10.60
N THR A 36 -1.07 -3.56 11.34
CA THR A 36 -0.31 -3.62 12.58
C THR A 36 -0.30 -2.25 13.25
N ASP A 37 0.06 -2.20 14.53
CA ASP A 37 0.35 -0.94 15.21
C ASP A 37 1.80 -0.56 14.96
N LYS A 38 2.03 0.51 14.21
CA LYS A 38 3.37 1.02 13.89
C LYS A 38 4.00 1.81 15.03
N GLY A 39 3.25 2.08 16.10
CA GLY A 39 3.75 2.83 17.25
C GLY A 39 3.98 4.32 17.00
N VAL A 40 3.46 4.86 15.89
CA VAL A 40 3.59 6.26 15.52
C VAL A 40 2.50 7.07 16.22
N ARG A 41 2.88 7.96 17.14
CA ARG A 41 1.94 8.71 17.97
C ARG A 41 2.13 10.22 17.92
N THR A 42 3.24 10.69 17.34
CA THR A 42 3.59 12.11 17.24
C THR A 42 3.96 12.47 15.81
N LEU A 43 3.93 13.78 15.51
CA LEU A 43 4.37 14.27 14.19
C LEU A 43 5.83 13.93 13.92
N ASP A 44 6.71 14.05 14.92
CA ASP A 44 8.11 13.69 14.75
C ASP A 44 8.28 12.21 14.41
N GLN A 45 7.51 11.33 15.05
CA GLN A 45 7.51 9.92 14.73
C GLN A 45 6.95 9.64 13.32
N ALA A 46 5.96 10.42 12.89
CA ALA A 46 5.41 10.30 11.53
C ALA A 46 6.46 10.73 10.49
N VAL A 47 7.21 11.80 10.74
CA VAL A 47 8.33 12.20 9.87
C VAL A 47 9.38 11.08 9.81
N ASP A 48 9.73 10.48 10.93
CA ASP A 48 10.69 9.36 10.98
C ASP A 48 10.17 8.15 10.18
N TYR A 49 8.89 7.83 10.32
CA TYR A 49 8.25 6.75 9.55
C TYR A 49 8.38 7.01 8.03
N LEU A 50 8.07 8.22 7.59
CA LEU A 50 8.18 8.59 6.17
C LEU A 50 9.61 8.52 5.69
N THR A 51 10.55 9.02 6.50
CA THR A 51 11.98 9.10 6.13
C THR A 51 12.61 7.72 6.03
N THR A 52 12.36 6.85 7.01
CA THR A 52 12.98 5.51 7.07
C THR A 52 12.20 4.45 6.30
N GLY A 53 10.94 4.71 5.95
CA GLY A 53 10.08 3.83 5.18
C GLY A 53 10.01 4.25 3.72
N PRO A 54 8.94 4.96 3.30
CA PRO A 54 8.74 5.29 1.89
C PRO A 54 9.90 6.00 1.23
N LEU A 55 10.43 7.06 1.84
CA LEU A 55 11.52 7.85 1.24
C LEU A 55 12.79 7.03 1.07
N ALA A 56 13.12 6.20 2.07
CA ALA A 56 14.27 5.30 1.97
C ALA A 56 14.06 4.24 0.88
N SER A 57 12.84 3.74 0.73
CA SER A 57 12.50 2.78 -0.33
C SER A 57 12.68 3.40 -1.72
N TYR A 58 12.24 4.63 -1.92
CA TYR A 58 12.42 5.34 -3.20
C TYR A 58 13.90 5.45 -3.54
N ALA A 59 14.74 5.81 -2.56
CA ALA A 59 16.18 5.95 -2.77
C ALA A 59 16.85 4.61 -3.09
N ALA A 60 16.46 3.53 -2.40
CA ALA A 60 17.08 2.22 -2.55
C ALA A 60 16.56 1.44 -3.78
N HIS A 61 15.28 1.58 -4.10
CA HIS A 61 14.61 0.70 -5.07
C HIS A 61 13.91 1.45 -6.21
N GLY A 62 13.74 2.77 -6.11
CA GLY A 62 13.00 3.55 -7.10
C GLY A 62 11.49 3.46 -6.97
N HIS A 63 10.99 2.79 -5.95
CA HIS A 63 9.55 2.66 -5.69
C HIS A 63 9.28 2.37 -4.21
N GLY A 64 8.02 2.44 -3.82
CA GLY A 64 7.57 2.19 -2.45
C GLY A 64 6.10 2.53 -2.32
N LEU A 65 5.63 2.73 -1.09
CA LEU A 65 4.28 3.23 -0.87
C LEU A 65 4.19 4.69 -1.27
N TRP A 66 3.12 5.05 -1.99
CA TRP A 66 2.83 6.40 -2.45
C TRP A 66 1.57 6.93 -1.79
N LEU A 67 1.48 8.26 -1.67
CA LEU A 67 0.25 8.91 -1.21
C LEU A 67 -0.80 8.84 -2.31
N VAL A 68 -2.03 8.52 -1.93
CA VAL A 68 -3.19 8.57 -2.81
C VAL A 68 -4.08 9.73 -2.36
N GLN A 69 -4.34 10.67 -3.27
CA GLN A 69 -5.23 11.79 -3.02
C GLN A 69 -6.27 11.92 -4.13
N HIS A 70 -7.39 12.55 -3.81
CA HIS A 70 -8.44 12.82 -4.78
C HIS A 70 -7.98 13.94 -5.72
N ARG A 71 -8.09 13.73 -7.04
CA ARG A 71 -7.65 14.74 -8.03
C ARG A 71 -8.39 16.05 -7.92
N GLY A 72 -9.71 15.96 -7.71
CA GLY A 72 -10.56 17.14 -7.72
C GLY A 72 -10.42 18.02 -6.47
N THR A 73 -10.30 17.39 -5.30
CA THR A 73 -10.24 18.11 -4.01
C THR A 73 -8.85 18.24 -3.44
N GLY A 74 -7.92 17.39 -3.85
CA GLY A 74 -6.59 17.30 -3.24
C GLY A 74 -6.57 16.59 -1.89
N ASN A 75 -7.69 16.07 -1.40
CA ASN A 75 -7.76 15.42 -0.10
C ASN A 75 -6.95 14.13 -0.10
N PRO A 76 -6.04 13.93 0.88
CA PRO A 76 -5.36 12.66 1.02
C PRO A 76 -6.34 11.59 1.50
N MET A 77 -6.25 10.39 0.91
CA MET A 77 -7.21 9.32 1.14
C MET A 77 -6.57 8.07 1.73
N GLY A 78 -5.31 7.83 1.40
CA GLY A 78 -4.61 6.63 1.81
C GLY A 78 -3.24 6.54 1.18
N MET A 79 -2.75 5.30 1.14
CA MET A 79 -1.48 4.99 0.47
C MET A 79 -1.64 3.70 -0.33
N CYS A 80 -0.86 3.58 -1.39
CA CYS A 80 -0.82 2.41 -2.24
C CYS A 80 0.51 2.37 -2.97
N GLY A 81 1.10 1.20 -3.15
CA GLY A 81 2.35 1.12 -3.88
C GLY A 81 2.94 -0.27 -3.92
N LEU A 82 4.13 -0.33 -4.48
CA LEU A 82 4.89 -1.56 -4.65
C LEU A 82 6.07 -1.54 -3.69
N ILE A 83 6.19 -2.57 -2.86
CA ILE A 83 7.12 -2.61 -1.75
C ILE A 83 8.12 -3.74 -1.96
N ARG A 84 9.39 -3.45 -1.72
CA ARG A 84 10.44 -4.47 -1.65
C ARG A 84 10.74 -4.73 -0.17
N ARG A 85 10.42 -5.95 0.30
CA ARG A 85 10.64 -6.37 1.69
C ARG A 85 11.67 -7.48 1.74
N ASP A 86 12.53 -7.45 2.76
CA ASP A 86 13.53 -8.51 2.96
C ASP A 86 12.87 -9.85 3.31
N THR A 87 11.66 -9.81 3.88
CA THR A 87 10.90 -10.98 4.30
C THR A 87 10.16 -11.69 3.16
N LEU A 88 10.09 -11.08 1.97
CA LEU A 88 9.42 -11.66 0.81
C LEU A 88 10.37 -11.77 -0.38
N PRO A 89 10.23 -12.83 -1.20
CA PRO A 89 11.13 -13.06 -2.34
C PRO A 89 10.88 -12.15 -3.53
N GLU A 90 9.70 -11.52 -3.61
CA GLU A 90 9.30 -10.68 -4.73
C GLU A 90 8.67 -9.39 -4.21
N VAL A 91 8.52 -8.40 -5.11
CA VAL A 91 7.84 -7.14 -4.81
C VAL A 91 6.37 -7.42 -4.48
N ASP A 92 5.84 -6.72 -3.47
CA ASP A 92 4.44 -6.88 -3.08
C ASP A 92 3.65 -5.58 -3.21
N LEU A 93 2.37 -5.73 -3.49
CA LEU A 93 1.39 -4.64 -3.52
C LEU A 93 0.89 -4.40 -2.10
N GLY A 94 1.01 -3.16 -1.62
CA GLY A 94 0.47 -2.74 -0.34
C GLY A 94 -0.47 -1.56 -0.49
N TYR A 95 -1.46 -1.46 0.38
CA TYR A 95 -2.40 -0.32 0.40
C TYR A 95 -3.10 -0.22 1.74
N ALA A 96 -3.49 1.00 2.08
CA ALA A 96 -4.34 1.29 3.23
C ALA A 96 -5.04 2.63 2.99
N PHE A 97 -6.33 2.69 3.33
CA PHE A 97 -7.15 3.88 3.15
C PHE A 97 -7.90 4.22 4.43
N VAL A 98 -8.12 5.51 4.69
CA VAL A 98 -8.97 5.92 5.80
C VAL A 98 -10.42 5.49 5.51
N PRO A 99 -11.18 5.07 6.56
CA PRO A 99 -12.49 4.44 6.37
C PRO A 99 -13.51 5.26 5.58
N GLU A 100 -13.44 6.58 5.65
CA GLU A 100 -14.39 7.47 4.95
C GLU A 100 -14.35 7.32 3.42
N PHE A 101 -13.29 6.74 2.88
CA PHE A 101 -13.14 6.50 1.42
C PHE A 101 -13.36 5.06 1.01
N TRP A 102 -13.79 4.19 1.94
CA TRP A 102 -14.05 2.79 1.64
C TRP A 102 -15.36 2.62 0.87
N GLY A 103 -15.47 1.51 0.15
CA GLY A 103 -16.72 1.13 -0.53
C GLY A 103 -17.03 1.91 -1.80
N LEU A 104 -16.11 2.74 -2.28
CA LEU A 104 -16.29 3.60 -3.45
C LEU A 104 -15.38 3.24 -4.62
N GLY A 105 -14.59 2.16 -4.48
CA GLY A 105 -13.70 1.68 -5.54
C GLY A 105 -12.35 2.39 -5.62
N HIS A 106 -12.01 3.27 -4.70
CA HIS A 106 -10.76 4.03 -4.74
C HIS A 106 -9.53 3.14 -4.57
N ALA A 107 -9.57 2.19 -3.63
CA ALA A 107 -8.45 1.27 -3.39
C ALA A 107 -8.15 0.42 -4.62
N ARG A 108 -9.19 -0.08 -5.29
CA ARG A 108 -9.05 -0.84 -6.52
C ARG A 108 -8.47 0.01 -7.65
N GLU A 109 -8.96 1.21 -7.82
CA GLU A 109 -8.47 2.14 -8.84
C GLU A 109 -6.99 2.45 -8.63
N ALA A 110 -6.57 2.71 -7.39
CA ALA A 110 -5.17 2.93 -7.05
C ALA A 110 -4.32 1.69 -7.28
N ALA A 111 -4.79 0.53 -6.85
CA ALA A 111 -4.07 -0.73 -7.00
C ALA A 111 -3.87 -1.10 -8.48
N GLU A 112 -4.89 -0.93 -9.30
CA GLU A 112 -4.80 -1.16 -10.76
C GLU A 112 -3.72 -0.28 -11.40
N ALA A 113 -3.66 0.99 -11.02
CA ALA A 113 -2.64 1.91 -11.52
C ALA A 113 -1.23 1.50 -11.08
N CYS A 114 -1.06 1.10 -9.83
CA CYS A 114 0.24 0.64 -9.32
C CYS A 114 0.69 -0.65 -10.00
N VAL A 115 -0.21 -1.60 -10.21
CA VAL A 115 0.08 -2.85 -10.92
C VAL A 115 0.51 -2.56 -12.36
N ALA A 116 -0.22 -1.71 -13.06
CA ALA A 116 0.13 -1.31 -14.44
C ALA A 116 1.50 -0.64 -14.50
N TRP A 117 1.80 0.23 -13.54
CA TRP A 117 3.10 0.88 -13.46
C TRP A 117 4.23 -0.13 -13.20
N GLY A 118 4.02 -1.08 -12.29
CA GLY A 118 4.99 -2.13 -11.99
C GLY A 118 5.29 -3.00 -13.20
N ARG A 119 4.25 -3.36 -13.95
CA ARG A 119 4.39 -4.13 -15.17
C ARG A 119 5.11 -3.35 -16.27
N GLY A 120 4.69 -2.11 -16.52
CA GLY A 120 5.18 -1.30 -17.63
C GLY A 120 6.51 -0.64 -17.36
N THR A 121 6.71 -0.06 -16.17
CA THR A 121 7.90 0.72 -15.85
C THR A 121 8.99 -0.11 -15.20
N LEU A 122 8.64 -0.98 -14.24
CA LEU A 122 9.63 -1.83 -13.56
C LEU A 122 9.89 -3.13 -14.31
N GLY A 123 9.05 -3.49 -15.27
CA GLY A 123 9.17 -4.76 -16.00
C GLY A 123 8.90 -5.98 -15.13
N LEU A 124 8.11 -5.85 -14.08
CA LEU A 124 7.79 -6.96 -13.18
C LEU A 124 6.94 -8.00 -13.91
N ARG A 125 7.21 -9.27 -13.63
CA ARG A 125 6.46 -10.41 -14.18
C ARG A 125 5.47 -11.00 -13.20
N SER A 126 5.59 -10.64 -11.94
CA SER A 126 4.71 -11.11 -10.88
C SER A 126 4.71 -10.12 -9.73
N LEU A 127 3.65 -10.18 -8.92
CA LEU A 127 3.52 -9.44 -7.68
C LEU A 127 2.99 -10.35 -6.59
N LEU A 128 3.42 -10.12 -5.36
CA LEU A 128 2.84 -10.72 -4.17
C LEU A 128 1.92 -9.73 -3.49
N ALA A 129 1.07 -10.22 -2.62
CA ALA A 129 0.32 -9.41 -1.67
C ALA A 129 0.11 -10.25 -0.41
N ILE A 130 0.25 -9.61 0.75
CA ILE A 130 -0.04 -10.25 2.03
C ILE A 130 -1.27 -9.60 2.64
N VAL A 131 -2.12 -10.41 3.25
CA VAL A 131 -3.37 -9.94 3.83
C VAL A 131 -3.74 -10.79 5.03
N SER A 132 -4.31 -10.14 6.06
CA SER A 132 -4.83 -10.87 7.23
C SER A 132 -6.00 -11.76 6.82
N PRO A 133 -6.07 -13.02 7.29
CA PRO A 133 -7.10 -13.97 6.86
C PRO A 133 -8.54 -13.48 7.06
N GLY A 134 -8.78 -12.65 8.07
CA GLY A 134 -10.11 -12.09 8.35
C GLY A 134 -10.49 -10.86 7.53
N ASN A 135 -9.59 -10.34 6.71
CA ASN A 135 -9.82 -9.11 5.94
C ASN A 135 -10.50 -9.41 4.60
N ALA A 136 -11.80 -9.70 4.67
CA ALA A 136 -12.57 -10.14 3.51
C ALA A 136 -12.60 -9.11 2.37
N SER A 137 -12.69 -7.81 2.67
CA SER A 137 -12.74 -6.77 1.64
C SER A 137 -11.42 -6.68 0.88
N SER A 138 -10.29 -6.80 1.56
CA SER A 138 -8.98 -6.81 0.92
C SER A 138 -8.78 -8.05 0.06
N ILE A 139 -9.20 -9.22 0.57
CA ILE A 139 -9.14 -10.47 -0.20
C ILE A 139 -9.96 -10.36 -1.49
N ARG A 140 -11.17 -9.80 -1.42
CA ARG A 140 -12.01 -9.60 -2.60
C ARG A 140 -11.37 -8.64 -3.60
N LEU A 141 -10.73 -7.58 -3.12
CA LEU A 141 -10.01 -6.64 -3.97
C LEU A 141 -8.88 -7.35 -4.72
N LEU A 142 -8.06 -8.11 -4.01
CA LEU A 142 -6.96 -8.87 -4.61
C LEU A 142 -7.48 -9.87 -5.65
N GLN A 143 -8.54 -10.61 -5.33
CA GLN A 143 -9.15 -11.54 -6.28
C GLN A 143 -9.65 -10.81 -7.53
N GLY A 144 -10.28 -9.64 -7.36
CA GLY A 144 -10.75 -8.81 -8.47
C GLY A 144 -9.63 -8.30 -9.37
N LEU A 145 -8.42 -8.18 -8.86
CA LEU A 145 -7.22 -7.83 -9.63
C LEU A 145 -6.57 -9.03 -10.31
N GLY A 146 -7.01 -10.24 -9.99
CA GLY A 146 -6.45 -11.47 -10.55
C GLY A 146 -5.45 -12.18 -9.64
N PHE A 147 -5.22 -11.70 -8.43
CA PHE A 147 -4.38 -12.41 -7.46
C PHE A 147 -5.01 -13.73 -7.05
N GLN A 148 -4.18 -14.74 -6.84
CA GLN A 148 -4.59 -16.06 -6.38
C GLN A 148 -3.90 -16.39 -5.05
N LEU A 149 -4.64 -16.99 -4.13
CA LEU A 149 -4.10 -17.46 -2.87
C LEU A 149 -3.09 -18.59 -3.14
N THR A 150 -1.87 -18.43 -2.63
CA THR A 150 -0.82 -19.45 -2.78
C THR A 150 -0.50 -20.16 -1.46
N GLY A 151 -0.88 -19.60 -0.33
CA GLY A 151 -0.66 -20.22 0.96
C GLY A 151 -0.74 -19.21 2.09
N THR A 152 -0.21 -19.62 3.23
CA THR A 152 -0.10 -18.76 4.42
C THR A 152 1.35 -18.70 4.87
N MET A 153 1.70 -17.66 5.59
CA MET A 153 3.02 -17.53 6.19
C MET A 153 2.95 -16.83 7.52
N GLU A 154 3.91 -17.08 8.39
CA GLU A 154 4.08 -16.31 9.62
C GLU A 154 4.94 -15.10 9.30
N TYR A 155 4.32 -13.92 9.22
CA TYR A 155 5.00 -12.68 8.84
C TYR A 155 5.87 -12.14 9.98
N SER A 156 5.35 -12.24 11.20
CA SER A 156 6.06 -11.99 12.45
C SER A 156 5.57 -13.00 13.48
N PRO A 157 6.27 -13.20 14.62
CA PRO A 157 5.85 -14.21 15.61
C PRO A 157 4.38 -14.06 16.01
N GLY A 158 3.58 -15.11 15.74
CA GLY A 158 2.15 -15.14 16.03
C GLY A 158 1.26 -14.43 15.01
N ASP A 159 1.83 -13.83 13.97
CA ASP A 159 1.09 -13.07 12.95
C ASP A 159 1.06 -13.85 11.63
N VAL A 160 0.05 -14.69 11.45
CA VAL A 160 -0.14 -15.48 10.23
C VAL A 160 -0.92 -14.66 9.21
N VAL A 161 -0.38 -14.56 8.01
CA VAL A 161 -1.02 -13.85 6.88
C VAL A 161 -1.24 -14.80 5.72
N GLU A 162 -2.20 -14.46 4.86
CA GLU A 162 -2.35 -15.10 3.56
C GLU A 162 -1.39 -14.48 2.55
N LEU A 163 -0.80 -15.32 1.73
CA LEU A 163 0.06 -14.91 0.63
C LEU A 163 -0.69 -15.11 -0.68
N HIS A 164 -0.82 -14.05 -1.43
CA HIS A 164 -1.45 -14.03 -2.75
C HIS A 164 -0.43 -13.67 -3.82
N ARG A 165 -0.62 -14.14 -5.04
CA ARG A 165 0.30 -13.89 -6.15
C ARG A 165 -0.46 -13.55 -7.42
N LEU A 166 0.07 -12.58 -8.17
CA LEU A 166 -0.44 -12.16 -9.47
C LEU A 166 0.64 -12.35 -10.52
N GLU A 167 0.32 -13.08 -11.58
CA GLU A 167 1.16 -13.17 -12.77
C GLU A 167 0.87 -11.98 -13.68
N LEU A 168 1.92 -11.30 -14.13
CA LEU A 168 1.81 -10.11 -14.99
C LEU A 168 2.13 -10.41 -16.46
N GLY A 169 2.49 -11.61 -16.75
CA GLY A 169 2.85 -12.05 -18.09
C GLY A 169 4.33 -12.15 -18.29
#